data_cff487f3e6af2c751e2c22d2a6737f5d
#
_entry.id   cff487f3e6af2c751e2c22d2a6737f5d
#
_cell.length_a   1.000
_cell.length_b   1.000
_cell.length_c   1.000
_cell.angle_alpha   90.00
_cell.angle_beta   90.00
_cell.angle_gamma   90.00
#
_symmetry.space_group_name_H-M   'P 1'
#
loop_
_entity.id
_entity.type
_entity.pdbx_description
1 polymer ?
#
loop_
_entity_poly.entity_id
_entity_poly.type
_entity_poly.pdbx_seq_one_letter_code
_entity_poly.pdbx_strand_id
1 'polypeptide(L)'
;MIHPMIRLLTYNIHGWRTADGRPNLHALTDVIAATKADIVGLNEVYYPRVVEGDRRPALEALAARLDMHFVFGPCLRWPAQDNMPEDAYGNALLSRWPIIASAVHHLTPKEEDGQQLLAQKEQRGLLEGRILLPNGKTLTVYVTHLDHTDEAARLLQLRVARQWLGRDRNRPHLVIGDLNAITTWDFAHRPHDYAALAHHEKGKNLIADGKGPTLIAQMEKAGYVDLYQRFSAPGGQSFLPATASAIRIDYIFASQSLAPQAESCIIWQEPAGTEASDHRPVLAELAI
;
A
#
# COMPACT_ATOMS: atom_id res chain seq x y z
N MET A 1 -23.47 -13.46 -18.36
CA MET A 1 -23.75 -12.60 -17.17
C MET A 1 -22.69 -11.53 -17.15
N ILE A 2 -23.08 -10.26 -17.11
CA ILE A 2 -22.12 -9.17 -16.97
C ILE A 2 -21.67 -9.17 -15.51
N HIS A 3 -20.40 -9.51 -15.26
CA HIS A 3 -19.81 -9.40 -13.93
C HIS A 3 -19.66 -7.91 -13.59
N PRO A 4 -20.00 -7.49 -12.38
CA PRO A 4 -19.78 -6.11 -11.98
C PRO A 4 -18.28 -5.81 -11.99
N MET A 5 -17.92 -4.66 -12.54
CA MET A 5 -16.55 -4.16 -12.51
C MET A 5 -16.28 -3.53 -11.15
N ILE A 6 -15.24 -4.00 -10.48
CA ILE A 6 -14.78 -3.47 -9.20
C ILE A 6 -13.48 -2.69 -9.42
N ARG A 7 -13.44 -1.46 -8.94
CA ARG A 7 -12.25 -0.60 -8.96
C ARG A 7 -11.57 -0.62 -7.60
N LEU A 8 -10.31 -1.04 -7.58
CA LEU A 8 -9.52 -1.12 -6.36
C LEU A 8 -8.28 -0.22 -6.48
N LEU A 9 -8.08 0.60 -5.45
CA LEU A 9 -7.01 1.58 -5.36
C LEU A 9 -6.06 1.24 -4.20
N THR A 10 -4.75 1.42 -4.39
CA THR A 10 -3.79 1.58 -3.29
C THR A 10 -3.12 2.94 -3.37
N TYR A 11 -2.92 3.60 -2.20
CA TYR A 11 -2.37 4.94 -2.14
C TYR A 11 -1.65 5.20 -0.82
N ASN A 12 -0.38 5.53 -0.87
CA ASN A 12 0.35 6.09 0.27
C ASN A 12 0.02 7.59 0.35
N ILE A 13 -0.56 8.05 1.48
CA ILE A 13 -1.12 9.39 1.64
C ILE A 13 -0.19 10.38 2.33
N HIS A 14 1.03 9.97 2.66
CA HIS A 14 2.05 10.81 3.28
C HIS A 14 1.57 11.49 4.58
N GLY A 15 0.94 10.74 5.46
CA GLY A 15 0.64 11.19 6.83
C GLY A 15 -0.33 12.38 6.95
N TRP A 16 -1.28 12.53 6.03
CA TRP A 16 -2.21 13.66 5.90
C TRP A 16 -1.53 14.98 5.52
N ARG A 17 -0.38 14.91 4.81
CA ARG A 17 0.38 16.08 4.36
C ARG A 17 0.82 15.94 2.91
N THR A 18 0.84 17.06 2.20
CA THR A 18 1.52 17.17 0.90
C THR A 18 3.04 17.08 1.10
N ALA A 19 3.80 16.89 0.02
CA ALA A 19 5.27 16.85 0.07
C ALA A 19 5.90 18.15 0.66
N ASP A 20 5.21 19.29 0.56
CA ASP A 20 5.62 20.58 1.17
C ASP A 20 5.02 20.81 2.57
N GLY A 21 4.39 19.80 3.17
CA GLY A 21 3.93 19.78 4.56
C GLY A 21 2.54 20.38 4.84
N ARG A 22 1.81 20.84 3.81
CA ARG A 22 0.43 21.36 3.97
C ARG A 22 -0.57 20.21 4.20
N PRO A 23 -1.71 20.44 4.91
CA PRO A 23 -2.78 19.46 5.01
C PRO A 23 -3.32 19.05 3.63
N ASN A 24 -3.48 17.73 3.38
CA ASN A 24 -3.85 17.22 2.07
C ASN A 24 -5.20 16.48 2.01
N LEU A 25 -5.98 16.46 3.10
CA LEU A 25 -7.25 15.69 3.17
C LEU A 25 -8.22 16.00 2.02
N HIS A 26 -8.38 17.27 1.65
CA HIS A 26 -9.26 17.67 0.53
C HIS A 26 -8.72 17.17 -0.81
N ALA A 27 -7.44 17.39 -1.09
CA ALA A 27 -6.80 16.93 -2.32
C ALA A 27 -6.85 15.41 -2.45
N LEU A 28 -6.57 14.66 -1.36
CA LEU A 28 -6.72 13.20 -1.32
C LEU A 28 -8.15 12.76 -1.63
N THR A 29 -9.15 13.44 -1.05
CA THR A 29 -10.57 13.14 -1.31
C THR A 29 -10.88 13.30 -2.80
N ASP A 30 -10.45 14.39 -3.41
CA ASP A 30 -10.70 14.68 -4.83
C ASP A 30 -10.02 13.66 -5.75
N VAL A 31 -8.76 13.31 -5.45
CA VAL A 31 -8.01 12.28 -6.19
C VAL A 31 -8.72 10.92 -6.11
N ILE A 32 -9.08 10.46 -4.91
CA ILE A 32 -9.74 9.16 -4.72
C ILE A 32 -11.12 9.17 -5.40
N ALA A 33 -11.90 10.23 -5.24
CA ALA A 33 -13.20 10.37 -5.90
C ALA A 33 -13.09 10.32 -7.43
N ALA A 34 -12.08 10.99 -8.01
CA ALA A 34 -11.85 10.99 -9.46
C ALA A 34 -11.56 9.59 -10.01
N THR A 35 -10.90 8.70 -9.23
CA THR A 35 -10.66 7.31 -9.63
C THR A 35 -11.92 6.46 -9.66
N LYS A 36 -13.00 6.89 -8.99
CA LYS A 36 -14.23 6.11 -8.78
C LYS A 36 -13.96 4.73 -8.15
N ALA A 37 -12.95 4.64 -7.31
CA ALA A 37 -12.62 3.39 -6.63
C ALA A 37 -13.76 2.94 -5.70
N ASP A 38 -13.98 1.63 -5.67
CA ASP A 38 -14.95 0.97 -4.80
C ASP A 38 -14.28 0.47 -3.52
N ILE A 39 -13.00 0.15 -3.61
CA ILE A 39 -12.15 -0.33 -2.51
C ILE A 39 -10.85 0.47 -2.53
N VAL A 40 -10.41 0.96 -1.37
CA VAL A 40 -9.22 1.80 -1.24
C VAL A 40 -8.36 1.32 -0.08
N GLY A 41 -7.14 0.91 -0.37
CA GLY A 41 -6.10 0.67 0.65
C GLY A 41 -5.22 1.90 0.80
N LEU A 42 -5.03 2.36 2.02
CA LEU A 42 -4.21 3.53 2.34
C LEU A 42 -3.03 3.14 3.21
N ASN A 43 -1.87 3.70 2.91
CA ASN A 43 -0.68 3.65 3.74
C ASN A 43 -0.38 5.02 4.35
N GLU A 44 0.41 5.03 5.43
CA GLU A 44 0.77 6.23 6.20
C GLU A 44 -0.42 6.97 6.79
N VAL A 45 -1.38 6.22 7.31
CA VAL A 45 -2.55 6.79 7.96
C VAL A 45 -2.26 7.03 9.44
N TYR A 46 -2.47 8.27 9.89
CA TYR A 46 -2.55 8.59 11.31
C TYR A 46 -4.02 8.69 11.74
N TYR A 47 -4.39 7.98 12.82
CA TYR A 47 -5.76 7.96 13.34
C TYR A 47 -5.74 7.76 14.87
N PRO A 48 -6.51 8.55 15.64
CA PRO A 48 -7.59 9.45 15.25
C PRO A 48 -7.16 10.93 15.02
N ARG A 49 -6.12 11.16 14.22
CA ARG A 49 -5.60 12.50 13.95
C ARG A 49 -6.64 13.40 13.29
N VAL A 50 -6.83 14.60 13.85
CA VAL A 50 -7.60 15.69 13.25
C VAL A 50 -6.63 16.58 12.48
N VAL A 51 -6.94 16.87 11.21
CA VAL A 51 -6.15 17.82 10.41
C VAL A 51 -6.76 19.22 10.50
N GLU A 52 -5.91 20.22 10.30
CA GLU A 52 -6.31 21.62 10.37
C GLU A 52 -7.50 21.92 9.45
N GLY A 53 -8.51 22.60 10.01
CA GLY A 53 -9.74 22.96 9.28
C GLY A 53 -10.86 21.92 9.37
N ASP A 54 -10.65 20.77 9.97
CA ASP A 54 -11.69 19.75 10.20
C ASP A 54 -12.04 19.61 11.70
N ARG A 55 -13.20 19.02 12.00
CA ARG A 55 -13.69 18.80 13.37
C ARG A 55 -13.67 17.33 13.78
N ARG A 56 -13.44 16.44 12.85
CA ARG A 56 -13.40 14.98 13.09
C ARG A 56 -12.08 14.40 12.59
N PRO A 57 -11.72 13.22 13.04
CA PRO A 57 -10.53 12.53 12.55
C PRO A 57 -10.50 12.46 11.00
N ALA A 58 -9.33 12.69 10.42
CA ALA A 58 -9.17 12.80 8.97
C ALA A 58 -9.65 11.55 8.22
N LEU A 59 -9.41 10.34 8.76
CA LEU A 59 -9.87 9.09 8.16
C LEU A 59 -11.41 8.99 8.16
N GLU A 60 -12.06 9.41 9.24
CA GLU A 60 -13.53 9.46 9.31
C GLU A 60 -14.12 10.48 8.33
N ALA A 61 -13.49 11.67 8.23
CA ALA A 61 -13.89 12.70 7.31
C ALA A 61 -13.74 12.24 5.86
N LEU A 62 -12.62 11.56 5.51
CA LEU A 62 -12.41 10.98 4.20
C LEU A 62 -13.46 9.93 3.86
N ALA A 63 -13.68 8.96 4.75
CA ALA A 63 -14.64 7.88 4.56
C ALA A 63 -16.08 8.43 4.37
N ALA A 64 -16.48 9.41 5.20
CA ALA A 64 -17.78 10.05 5.08
C ALA A 64 -17.96 10.81 3.76
N ARG A 65 -16.94 11.52 3.26
CA ARG A 65 -16.99 12.25 1.99
C ARG A 65 -17.08 11.33 0.77
N LEU A 66 -16.47 10.13 0.88
CA LEU A 66 -16.47 9.12 -0.19
C LEU A 66 -17.66 8.15 -0.10
N ASP A 67 -18.49 8.26 0.95
CA ASP A 67 -19.56 7.30 1.28
C ASP A 67 -19.06 5.85 1.36
N MET A 68 -18.01 5.65 2.20
CA MET A 68 -17.34 4.35 2.38
C MET A 68 -17.31 3.93 3.84
N HIS A 69 -17.43 2.62 4.08
CA HIS A 69 -17.01 1.99 5.32
C HIS A 69 -15.48 2.01 5.42
N PHE A 70 -14.94 1.97 6.64
CA PHE A 70 -13.50 1.82 6.81
C PHE A 70 -13.14 0.95 8.00
N VAL A 71 -11.92 0.41 7.96
CA VAL A 71 -11.20 -0.17 9.10
C VAL A 71 -9.78 0.38 9.13
N PHE A 72 -9.25 0.56 10.33
CA PHE A 72 -7.89 1.05 10.56
C PHE A 72 -7.05 -0.03 11.24
N GLY A 73 -5.85 -0.25 10.73
CA GLY A 73 -4.87 -1.21 11.23
C GLY A 73 -3.63 -0.52 11.80
N PRO A 74 -3.60 -0.21 13.10
CA PRO A 74 -2.45 0.45 13.72
C PRO A 74 -1.23 -0.47 13.75
N CYS A 75 -0.07 0.09 13.39
CA CYS A 75 1.25 -0.52 13.57
C CYS A 75 1.96 0.06 14.79
N LEU A 76 1.84 1.37 14.98
CA LEU A 76 2.39 2.12 16.10
C LEU A 76 1.26 2.85 16.83
N ARG A 77 1.42 3.04 18.15
CA ARG A 77 0.47 3.79 18.98
C ARG A 77 1.22 4.70 19.94
N TRP A 78 0.72 5.90 20.09
CA TRP A 78 1.15 6.86 21.10
C TRP A 78 -0.03 7.20 21.99
N PRO A 79 0.03 6.84 23.30
CA PRO A 79 -1.03 7.20 24.24
C PRO A 79 -1.10 8.71 24.42
N ALA A 80 -2.28 9.21 24.79
CA ALA A 80 -2.44 10.61 25.13
C ALA A 80 -1.46 11.03 26.24
N GLN A 81 -0.80 12.17 26.08
CA GLN A 81 0.08 12.81 27.05
C GLN A 81 -0.30 14.29 27.16
N ASP A 82 -0.11 14.89 28.33
CA ASP A 82 -0.52 16.24 28.79
C ASP A 82 -1.20 17.20 27.78
N ASN A 83 -0.60 17.44 26.60
CA ASN A 83 -1.16 18.30 25.54
C ASN A 83 -1.21 17.62 24.17
N MET A 84 -0.95 16.32 24.11
CA MET A 84 -1.00 15.53 22.86
C MET A 84 -2.12 14.50 22.96
N PRO A 85 -3.11 14.53 22.07
CA PRO A 85 -4.13 13.48 22.01
C PRO A 85 -3.49 12.13 21.65
N GLU A 86 -4.21 11.05 21.96
CA GLU A 86 -3.84 9.71 21.46
C GLU A 86 -3.73 9.74 19.93
N ASP A 87 -2.70 9.09 19.42
CA ASP A 87 -2.51 8.92 17.98
C ASP A 87 -1.97 7.53 17.68
N ALA A 88 -2.22 7.06 16.47
CA ALA A 88 -1.68 5.80 15.98
C ALA A 88 -1.36 5.91 14.48
N TYR A 89 -0.37 5.15 14.05
CA TYR A 89 0.07 5.11 12.65
C TYR A 89 -0.11 3.70 12.09
N GLY A 90 -0.57 3.60 10.85
CA GLY A 90 -0.77 2.31 10.22
C GLY A 90 -1.38 2.39 8.84
N ASN A 91 -2.10 1.32 8.50
CA ASN A 91 -2.80 1.19 7.22
C ASN A 91 -4.31 1.33 7.41
N ALA A 92 -5.02 1.74 6.37
CA ALA A 92 -6.48 1.72 6.37
C ALA A 92 -7.02 1.03 5.12
N LEU A 93 -8.21 0.45 5.25
CA LEU A 93 -8.98 -0.10 4.14
C LEU A 93 -10.36 0.55 4.15
N LEU A 94 -10.74 1.15 3.03
CA LEU A 94 -12.07 1.70 2.81
C LEU A 94 -12.80 0.86 1.76
N SER A 95 -14.13 0.79 1.85
CA SER A 95 -14.96 0.05 0.89
C SER A 95 -16.36 0.65 0.82
N ARG A 96 -16.93 0.72 -0.39
CA ARG A 96 -18.37 1.02 -0.60
C ARG A 96 -19.27 -0.06 0.00
N TRP A 97 -18.75 -1.27 0.17
CA TRP A 97 -19.48 -2.41 0.68
C TRP A 97 -19.03 -2.76 2.09
N PRO A 98 -19.88 -3.45 2.87
CA PRO A 98 -19.56 -3.78 4.26
C PRO A 98 -18.25 -4.56 4.39
N ILE A 99 -17.37 -4.10 5.28
CA ILE A 99 -16.18 -4.84 5.74
C ILE A 99 -16.63 -5.71 6.90
N ILE A 100 -16.87 -6.99 6.65
CA ILE A 100 -17.50 -7.92 7.59
C ILE A 100 -16.53 -8.53 8.60
N ALA A 101 -15.24 -8.45 8.35
CA ALA A 101 -14.19 -8.87 9.28
C ALA A 101 -12.90 -8.12 8.99
N SER A 102 -12.10 -7.88 10.01
CA SER A 102 -10.75 -7.32 9.88
C SER A 102 -9.81 -7.82 10.96
N ALA A 103 -8.52 -7.88 10.63
CA ALA A 103 -7.46 -8.20 11.57
C ALA A 103 -6.17 -7.42 11.22
N VAL A 104 -5.33 -7.19 12.22
CA VAL A 104 -4.02 -6.53 12.04
C VAL A 104 -2.94 -7.49 12.52
N HIS A 105 -1.96 -7.74 11.65
CA HIS A 105 -0.84 -8.61 11.94
C HIS A 105 0.45 -7.80 11.92
N HIS A 106 1.15 -7.74 13.04
CA HIS A 106 2.44 -7.07 13.14
C HIS A 106 3.50 -7.88 12.39
N LEU A 107 4.30 -7.21 11.56
CA LEU A 107 5.25 -7.84 10.65
C LEU A 107 6.70 -7.73 11.11
N THR A 108 7.00 -6.81 12.03
CA THR A 108 8.35 -6.63 12.56
C THR A 108 8.46 -7.43 13.86
N PRO A 109 9.17 -8.58 13.88
CA PRO A 109 9.36 -9.38 15.08
C PRO A 109 10.06 -8.56 16.18
N LYS A 110 9.70 -8.82 17.44
CA LYS A 110 10.39 -8.24 18.60
C LYS A 110 11.63 -9.07 18.95
N GLU A 111 12.50 -8.54 19.83
CA GLU A 111 13.78 -9.14 20.24
C GLU A 111 13.68 -10.57 20.79
N GLU A 112 12.53 -10.97 21.32
CA GLU A 112 12.27 -12.32 21.87
C GLU A 112 12.48 -13.45 20.86
N ASP A 113 12.44 -13.14 19.56
CA ASP A 113 12.63 -14.12 18.49
C ASP A 113 14.10 -14.28 18.05
N GLY A 114 15.06 -13.71 18.79
CA GLY A 114 16.51 -13.87 18.55
C GLY A 114 17.03 -13.15 17.30
N GLN A 115 16.24 -12.25 16.71
CA GLN A 115 16.61 -11.49 15.52
C GLN A 115 16.92 -10.03 15.87
N GLN A 116 18.12 -9.75 16.33
CA GLN A 116 18.61 -8.41 16.65
C GLN A 116 18.47 -7.39 15.48
N LEU A 117 18.35 -7.89 14.25
CA LEU A 117 18.31 -7.05 13.05
C LEU A 117 17.09 -6.12 12.99
N LEU A 118 15.98 -6.43 13.67
CA LEU A 118 14.73 -5.68 13.59
C LEU A 118 14.39 -4.88 14.86
N ALA A 119 15.16 -5.00 15.93
CA ALA A 119 14.90 -4.31 17.19
C ALA A 119 14.83 -2.77 17.07
N GLN A 120 15.54 -2.21 16.08
CA GLN A 120 15.57 -0.77 15.79
C GLN A 120 14.69 -0.36 14.61
N LYS A 121 13.96 -1.29 14.00
CA LYS A 121 13.10 -1.02 12.84
C LYS A 121 11.69 -0.64 13.26
N GLU A 122 11.08 0.20 12.46
CA GLU A 122 9.69 0.59 12.66
C GLU A 122 8.76 -0.63 12.59
N GLN A 123 7.79 -0.70 13.50
CA GLN A 123 6.78 -1.74 13.44
C GLN A 123 5.91 -1.54 12.21
N ARG A 124 5.93 -2.50 11.30
CA ARG A 124 5.07 -2.57 10.12
C ARG A 124 3.93 -3.57 10.35
N GLY A 125 2.87 -3.46 9.56
CA GLY A 125 1.68 -4.29 9.72
C GLY A 125 1.03 -4.69 8.41
N LEU A 126 0.32 -5.82 8.47
CA LEU A 126 -0.58 -6.31 7.43
C LEU A 126 -2.01 -6.16 7.95
N LEU A 127 -2.78 -5.26 7.36
CA LEU A 127 -4.22 -5.12 7.63
C LEU A 127 -4.98 -6.07 6.71
N GLU A 128 -5.65 -7.05 7.27
CA GLU A 128 -6.61 -7.93 6.58
C GLU A 128 -8.00 -7.32 6.67
N GLY A 129 -8.72 -7.21 5.55
CA GLY A 129 -10.12 -6.87 5.51
C GLY A 129 -10.90 -7.79 4.59
N ARG A 130 -12.05 -8.28 5.05
CA ARG A 130 -12.99 -9.11 4.27
C ARG A 130 -14.21 -8.30 3.91
N ILE A 131 -14.42 -8.11 2.63
CA ILE A 131 -15.48 -7.27 2.07
C ILE A 131 -16.58 -8.18 1.52
N LEU A 132 -17.83 -7.90 1.90
CA LEU A 132 -19.00 -8.56 1.32
C LEU A 132 -19.41 -7.84 0.04
N LEU A 133 -19.17 -8.45 -1.10
CA LEU A 133 -19.51 -7.90 -2.41
C LEU A 133 -21.02 -7.97 -2.70
N PRO A 134 -21.55 -7.12 -3.62
CA PRO A 134 -22.98 -7.12 -3.98
C PRO A 134 -23.51 -8.45 -4.51
N ASN A 135 -22.64 -9.29 -5.08
CA ASN A 135 -23.02 -10.62 -5.55
C ASN A 135 -23.03 -11.71 -4.45
N GLY A 136 -22.88 -11.31 -3.18
CA GLY A 136 -22.85 -12.20 -2.02
C GLY A 136 -21.53 -12.94 -1.79
N LYS A 137 -20.53 -12.78 -2.67
CA LYS A 137 -19.18 -13.32 -2.45
C LYS A 137 -18.39 -12.44 -1.50
N THR A 138 -17.32 -12.99 -0.93
CA THR A 138 -16.35 -12.23 -0.13
C THR A 138 -15.04 -12.06 -0.88
N LEU A 139 -14.46 -10.86 -0.80
CA LEU A 139 -13.11 -10.55 -1.26
C LEU A 139 -12.25 -10.18 -0.06
N THR A 140 -11.11 -10.86 0.09
CA THR A 140 -10.11 -10.46 1.10
C THR A 140 -9.11 -9.51 0.47
N VAL A 141 -8.85 -8.39 1.15
CA VAL A 141 -7.83 -7.41 0.77
C VAL A 141 -6.86 -7.25 1.93
N TYR A 142 -5.60 -7.45 1.65
CA TYR A 142 -4.48 -7.22 2.56
C TYR A 142 -3.80 -5.91 2.19
N VAL A 143 -3.76 -4.96 3.12
CA VAL A 143 -3.05 -3.68 2.95
C VAL A 143 -1.78 -3.69 3.79
N THR A 144 -0.63 -3.42 3.18
CA THR A 144 0.65 -3.41 3.88
C THR A 144 1.52 -2.23 3.46
N HIS A 145 2.41 -1.81 4.37
CA HIS A 145 3.49 -0.87 4.12
C HIS A 145 4.76 -1.47 4.73
N LEU A 146 5.72 -1.86 3.90
CA LEU A 146 6.95 -2.53 4.35
C LEU A 146 8.06 -1.53 4.69
N ASP A 147 9.14 -2.02 5.27
CA ASP A 147 10.28 -1.21 5.70
C ASP A 147 10.93 -0.45 4.53
N HIS A 148 11.17 0.85 4.73
CA HIS A 148 11.75 1.73 3.70
C HIS A 148 13.28 1.77 3.74
N THR A 149 13.91 1.19 4.75
CA THR A 149 15.33 1.37 5.01
C THR A 149 16.20 0.20 4.58
N ASP A 150 15.64 -1.03 4.43
CA ASP A 150 16.45 -2.22 4.27
C ASP A 150 15.68 -3.37 3.60
N GLU A 151 16.25 -3.95 2.54
CA GLU A 151 15.67 -5.11 1.86
C GLU A 151 15.60 -6.37 2.76
N ALA A 152 16.60 -6.58 3.63
CA ALA A 152 16.57 -7.73 4.55
C ALA A 152 15.42 -7.62 5.56
N ALA A 153 15.13 -6.40 6.06
CA ALA A 153 13.98 -6.13 6.90
C ALA A 153 12.67 -6.42 6.16
N ARG A 154 12.52 -5.94 4.92
CA ARG A 154 11.35 -6.23 4.08
C ARG A 154 11.14 -7.73 3.85
N LEU A 155 12.21 -8.48 3.60
CA LEU A 155 12.15 -9.92 3.39
C LEU A 155 11.72 -10.67 4.66
N LEU A 156 12.16 -10.22 5.83
CA LEU A 156 11.68 -10.76 7.11
C LEU A 156 10.21 -10.45 7.34
N GLN A 157 9.79 -9.21 7.10
CA GLN A 157 8.38 -8.80 7.17
C GLN A 157 7.51 -9.60 6.19
N LEU A 158 7.97 -9.83 4.96
CA LEU A 158 7.29 -10.69 4.00
C LEU A 158 7.18 -12.15 4.49
N ARG A 159 8.22 -12.67 5.14
CA ARG A 159 8.18 -14.02 5.74
C ARG A 159 7.07 -14.13 6.78
N VAL A 160 6.92 -13.13 7.66
CA VAL A 160 5.84 -13.07 8.64
C VAL A 160 4.49 -12.93 7.94
N ALA A 161 4.36 -12.02 6.98
CA ALA A 161 3.12 -11.81 6.22
C ALA A 161 2.63 -13.12 5.55
N ARG A 162 3.54 -13.92 5.00
CA ARG A 162 3.20 -15.22 4.35
C ARG A 162 2.51 -16.22 5.27
N GLN A 163 2.69 -16.14 6.58
CA GLN A 163 1.97 -17.00 7.53
C GLN A 163 0.47 -16.71 7.49
N TRP A 164 0.09 -15.48 7.25
CA TRP A 164 -1.30 -15.02 7.15
C TRP A 164 -1.84 -15.18 5.74
N LEU A 165 -1.11 -14.72 4.74
CA LEU A 165 -1.47 -14.85 3.33
C LEU A 165 -1.68 -16.32 2.92
N GLY A 166 -0.91 -17.24 3.47
CA GLY A 166 -1.02 -18.68 3.21
C GLY A 166 -2.35 -19.29 3.61
N ARG A 167 -3.10 -18.67 4.52
CA ARG A 167 -4.45 -19.13 4.92
C ARG A 167 -5.48 -18.96 3.81
N ASP A 168 -5.29 -17.93 2.97
CA ASP A 168 -6.19 -17.62 1.86
C ASP A 168 -5.62 -18.05 0.49
N ARG A 169 -4.56 -18.86 0.44
CA ARG A 169 -3.90 -19.25 -0.82
C ARG A 169 -4.87 -19.86 -1.87
N ASN A 170 -5.96 -20.49 -1.41
CA ASN A 170 -6.96 -21.11 -2.27
C ASN A 170 -8.22 -20.24 -2.45
N ARG A 171 -8.20 -18.99 -1.96
CA ARG A 171 -9.31 -18.04 -2.05
C ARG A 171 -8.87 -16.81 -2.84
N PRO A 172 -9.81 -16.17 -3.57
CA PRO A 172 -9.52 -14.90 -4.22
C PRO A 172 -9.14 -13.83 -3.18
N HIS A 173 -7.94 -13.27 -3.33
CA HIS A 173 -7.49 -12.16 -2.46
C HIS A 173 -6.47 -11.26 -3.16
N LEU A 174 -6.28 -10.08 -2.62
CA LEU A 174 -5.33 -9.08 -3.07
C LEU A 174 -4.36 -8.73 -1.94
N VAL A 175 -3.11 -8.42 -2.31
CA VAL A 175 -2.11 -7.81 -1.43
C VAL A 175 -1.72 -6.49 -2.08
N ILE A 176 -1.95 -5.39 -1.36
CA ILE A 176 -1.78 -4.04 -1.91
C ILE A 176 -1.00 -3.16 -0.94
N GLY A 177 -0.37 -2.13 -1.46
CA GLY A 177 0.31 -1.12 -0.65
C GLY A 177 1.68 -0.73 -1.15
N ASP A 178 2.33 0.09 -0.34
CA ASP A 178 3.72 0.49 -0.50
C ASP A 178 4.64 -0.62 0.03
N LEU A 179 5.27 -1.34 -0.87
CA LEU A 179 6.20 -2.40 -0.51
C LEU A 179 7.63 -1.89 -0.32
N ASN A 180 7.89 -0.61 -0.59
CA ASN A 180 9.22 -0.02 -0.55
C ASN A 180 10.28 -0.86 -1.28
N ALA A 181 9.85 -1.54 -2.33
CA ALA A 181 10.66 -2.47 -3.11
C ALA A 181 10.52 -2.18 -4.61
N ILE A 182 11.58 -2.39 -5.36
CA ILE A 182 11.61 -2.23 -6.80
C ILE A 182 11.76 -3.59 -7.50
N THR A 183 11.49 -3.62 -8.80
CA THR A 183 11.84 -4.75 -9.67
C THR A 183 12.73 -4.28 -10.82
N THR A 184 13.67 -5.10 -11.24
CA THR A 184 14.53 -4.81 -12.40
C THR A 184 13.72 -4.67 -13.69
N TRP A 185 12.52 -5.27 -13.76
CA TRP A 185 11.61 -5.13 -14.88
C TRP A 185 11.23 -3.67 -15.15
N ASP A 186 10.99 -2.85 -14.12
CA ASP A 186 10.67 -1.42 -14.28
C ASP A 186 11.80 -0.62 -14.92
N PHE A 187 13.02 -1.15 -14.89
CA PHE A 187 14.22 -0.52 -15.46
C PHE A 187 14.66 -1.14 -16.79
N ALA A 188 13.87 -2.02 -17.41
CA ALA A 188 14.23 -2.72 -18.66
C ALA A 188 14.64 -1.77 -19.79
N HIS A 189 14.00 -0.59 -19.86
CA HIS A 189 14.32 0.48 -20.83
C HIS A 189 15.14 1.63 -20.26
N ARG A 190 15.55 1.54 -18.97
CA ARG A 190 16.28 2.59 -18.24
C ARG A 190 17.43 2.00 -17.41
N PRO A 191 18.35 1.20 -17.99
CA PRO A 191 19.41 0.53 -17.20
C PRO A 191 20.35 1.52 -16.51
N HIS A 192 20.55 2.72 -17.08
CA HIS A 192 21.35 3.78 -16.46
C HIS A 192 20.72 4.32 -15.17
N ASP A 193 19.38 4.43 -15.13
CA ASP A 193 18.66 4.89 -13.94
C ASP A 193 18.79 3.87 -12.80
N TYR A 194 18.74 2.56 -13.14
CA TYR A 194 18.98 1.50 -12.16
C TYR A 194 20.40 1.57 -11.58
N ALA A 195 21.41 1.76 -12.44
CA ALA A 195 22.79 1.91 -11.99
C ALA A 195 22.98 3.18 -11.13
N ALA A 196 22.36 4.30 -11.52
CA ALA A 196 22.40 5.53 -10.74
C ALA A 196 21.73 5.37 -9.37
N LEU A 197 20.60 4.65 -9.30
CA LEU A 197 19.91 4.35 -8.06
C LEU A 197 20.81 3.57 -7.07
N ALA A 198 21.59 2.62 -7.55
CA ALA A 198 22.54 1.85 -6.74
C ALA A 198 23.63 2.70 -6.08
N HIS A 199 23.96 3.86 -6.66
CA HIS A 199 24.95 4.81 -6.12
C HIS A 199 24.32 5.89 -5.23
N HIS A 200 22.99 6.03 -5.24
CA HIS A 200 22.28 7.01 -4.42
C HIS A 200 22.04 6.46 -3.01
N GLU A 201 22.23 7.28 -1.98
CA GLU A 201 22.10 6.83 -0.57
C GLU A 201 20.74 6.18 -0.27
N LYS A 202 19.64 6.79 -0.71
CA LYS A 202 18.30 6.20 -0.59
C LYS A 202 18.07 5.00 -1.51
N GLY A 203 18.76 4.93 -2.64
CA GLY A 203 18.66 3.83 -3.58
C GLY A 203 19.32 2.54 -3.07
N LYS A 204 20.37 2.65 -2.25
CA LYS A 204 21.00 1.49 -1.60
C LYS A 204 20.01 0.73 -0.71
N ASN A 205 19.04 1.42 -0.13
CA ASN A 205 18.00 0.80 0.68
C ASN A 205 17.03 -0.06 -0.14
N LEU A 206 16.92 0.17 -1.45
CA LEU A 206 16.05 -0.55 -2.38
C LEU A 206 16.75 -1.72 -3.08
N ILE A 207 18.08 -1.72 -3.09
CA ILE A 207 18.91 -2.72 -3.75
C ILE A 207 19.76 -3.39 -2.68
N ALA A 208 19.48 -4.67 -2.38
CA ALA A 208 20.30 -5.44 -1.44
C ALA A 208 21.73 -5.59 -1.95
N ASP A 209 22.70 -5.59 -1.03
CA ASP A 209 24.15 -5.67 -1.26
C ASP A 209 24.53 -6.64 -2.39
N GLY A 210 24.67 -6.13 -3.61
CA GLY A 210 25.11 -6.88 -4.78
C GLY A 210 24.18 -7.99 -5.31
N LYS A 211 23.02 -8.23 -4.66
CA LYS A 211 22.08 -9.32 -5.03
C LYS A 211 20.86 -8.81 -5.83
N GLY A 212 20.72 -7.50 -5.97
CA GLY A 212 19.54 -6.88 -6.58
C GLY A 212 18.27 -7.01 -5.73
N PRO A 213 17.17 -6.37 -6.14
CA PRO A 213 15.89 -6.42 -5.46
C PRO A 213 15.27 -7.82 -5.62
N THR A 214 14.87 -8.44 -4.53
CA THR A 214 14.37 -9.82 -4.51
C THR A 214 12.95 -9.97 -3.98
N LEU A 215 12.42 -8.97 -3.25
CA LEU A 215 11.12 -9.05 -2.60
C LEU A 215 10.00 -9.32 -3.62
N ILE A 216 9.97 -8.57 -4.71
CA ILE A 216 8.93 -8.71 -5.75
C ILE A 216 9.01 -10.09 -6.41
N ALA A 217 10.22 -10.55 -6.77
CA ALA A 217 10.43 -11.90 -7.30
C ALA A 217 9.98 -13.01 -6.33
N GLN A 218 10.09 -12.78 -5.02
CA GLN A 218 9.56 -13.72 -4.02
C GLN A 218 8.04 -13.73 -3.93
N MET A 219 7.37 -12.60 -4.17
CA MET A 219 5.91 -12.54 -4.29
C MET A 219 5.44 -13.32 -5.53
N GLU A 220 6.06 -13.08 -6.68
CA GLU A 220 5.76 -13.79 -7.93
C GLU A 220 5.99 -15.31 -7.80
N LYS A 221 7.12 -15.72 -7.21
CA LYS A 221 7.42 -17.14 -6.92
C LYS A 221 6.40 -17.77 -5.97
N ALA A 222 5.77 -16.99 -5.11
CA ALA A 222 4.70 -17.46 -4.23
C ALA A 222 3.35 -17.58 -4.94
N GLY A 223 3.26 -17.26 -6.24
CA GLY A 223 2.06 -17.37 -7.06
C GLY A 223 1.23 -16.08 -7.13
N TYR A 224 1.74 -14.96 -6.65
CA TYR A 224 1.10 -13.66 -6.82
C TYR A 224 1.40 -13.07 -8.19
N VAL A 225 0.42 -12.41 -8.78
CA VAL A 225 0.54 -11.71 -10.06
C VAL A 225 0.58 -10.21 -9.80
N ASP A 226 1.67 -9.55 -10.17
CA ASP A 226 1.75 -8.09 -10.23
C ASP A 226 0.84 -7.58 -11.34
N LEU A 227 -0.25 -6.93 -10.98
CA LEU A 227 -1.24 -6.48 -11.96
C LEU A 227 -0.71 -5.34 -12.82
N TYR A 228 0.14 -4.44 -12.27
CA TYR A 228 0.75 -3.40 -13.10
C TYR A 228 1.66 -4.01 -14.18
N GLN A 229 2.52 -4.94 -13.82
CA GLN A 229 3.40 -5.62 -14.77
C GLN A 229 2.62 -6.39 -15.84
N ARG A 230 1.44 -6.94 -15.50
CA ARG A 230 0.59 -7.67 -16.42
C ARG A 230 -0.07 -6.79 -17.49
N PHE A 231 -0.43 -5.54 -17.15
CA PHE A 231 -1.26 -4.68 -18.01
C PHE A 231 -0.54 -3.44 -18.54
N SER A 232 0.63 -3.11 -18.02
CA SER A 232 1.37 -1.88 -18.33
C SER A 232 2.78 -2.17 -18.85
N ALA A 233 3.41 -1.16 -19.42
CA ALA A 233 4.81 -1.21 -19.84
C ALA A 233 5.75 -0.96 -18.63
N PRO A 234 7.03 -1.42 -18.71
CA PRO A 234 8.05 -1.08 -17.72
C PRO A 234 8.22 0.43 -17.55
N GLY A 235 8.62 0.85 -16.36
CA GLY A 235 8.93 2.25 -16.08
C GLY A 235 7.87 2.97 -15.27
N GLY A 236 7.04 2.23 -14.53
CA GLY A 236 6.07 2.81 -13.60
C GLY A 236 6.70 3.76 -12.59
N GLN A 237 5.95 4.80 -12.22
CA GLN A 237 6.39 5.87 -11.32
C GLN A 237 5.28 6.17 -10.32
N SER A 238 5.19 5.36 -9.27
CA SER A 238 4.22 5.57 -8.19
C SER A 238 4.76 6.44 -7.05
N PHE A 239 6.08 6.55 -6.92
CA PHE A 239 6.75 7.42 -5.94
C PHE A 239 7.59 8.48 -6.65
N LEU A 240 7.45 9.74 -6.22
CA LEU A 240 8.02 10.93 -6.82
C LEU A 240 8.93 11.67 -5.82
N PRO A 241 10.12 11.12 -5.50
CA PRO A 241 11.00 11.76 -4.53
C PRO A 241 11.51 13.11 -5.07
N ALA A 242 11.61 14.11 -4.19
CA ALA A 242 12.07 15.46 -4.57
C ALA A 242 13.50 15.51 -5.13
N THR A 243 14.34 14.51 -4.83
CA THR A 243 15.79 14.53 -5.09
C THR A 243 16.32 13.35 -5.89
N ALA A 244 15.46 12.44 -6.37
CA ALA A 244 15.87 11.25 -7.10
C ALA A 244 14.90 10.94 -8.25
N SER A 245 15.28 10.00 -9.13
CA SER A 245 14.38 9.52 -10.18
C SER A 245 13.14 8.87 -9.61
N ALA A 246 11.98 9.16 -10.21
CA ALA A 246 10.72 8.52 -9.85
C ALA A 246 10.76 7.03 -10.10
N ILE A 247 10.19 6.24 -9.19
CA ILE A 247 10.22 4.78 -9.18
C ILE A 247 8.83 4.20 -8.84
N ARG A 248 8.63 2.91 -9.09
CA ARG A 248 7.44 2.19 -8.65
C ARG A 248 7.77 1.38 -7.41
N ILE A 249 7.07 1.68 -6.31
CA ILE A 249 7.15 0.96 -5.04
C ILE A 249 5.78 0.58 -4.47
N ASP A 250 4.70 1.08 -5.08
CA ASP A 250 3.32 0.72 -4.75
C ASP A 250 2.82 -0.36 -5.71
N TYR A 251 2.18 -1.38 -5.15
CA TYR A 251 1.81 -2.60 -5.87
C TYR A 251 0.37 -3.03 -5.58
N ILE A 252 -0.24 -3.66 -6.59
CA ILE A 252 -1.46 -4.46 -6.47
C ILE A 252 -1.12 -5.87 -6.94
N PHE A 253 -0.97 -6.79 -6.00
CA PHE A 253 -0.79 -8.21 -6.27
C PHE A 253 -2.11 -8.95 -6.15
N ALA A 254 -2.48 -9.70 -7.19
CA ALA A 254 -3.60 -10.62 -7.13
C ALA A 254 -3.13 -12.05 -6.85
N SER A 255 -3.91 -12.79 -6.05
CA SER A 255 -3.74 -14.24 -5.95
C SER A 255 -3.95 -14.91 -7.31
N GLN A 256 -3.33 -16.06 -7.53
CA GLN A 256 -3.43 -16.80 -8.79
C GLN A 256 -4.88 -17.09 -9.19
N SER A 257 -5.77 -17.32 -8.22
CA SER A 257 -7.19 -17.56 -8.45
C SER A 257 -7.97 -16.30 -8.85
N LEU A 258 -7.48 -15.10 -8.46
CA LEU A 258 -8.14 -13.82 -8.76
C LEU A 258 -7.56 -13.14 -10.01
N ALA A 259 -6.29 -13.32 -10.29
CA ALA A 259 -5.60 -12.65 -11.41
C ALA A 259 -6.30 -12.78 -12.78
N PRO A 260 -6.96 -13.92 -13.14
CA PRO A 260 -7.71 -14.01 -14.40
C PRO A 260 -8.91 -13.04 -14.50
N GLN A 261 -9.38 -12.50 -13.40
CA GLN A 261 -10.51 -11.56 -13.34
C GLN A 261 -10.07 -10.09 -13.42
N ALA A 262 -8.76 -9.84 -13.45
CA ALA A 262 -8.24 -8.48 -13.63
C ALA A 262 -8.31 -8.08 -15.11
N GLU A 263 -8.77 -6.85 -15.36
CA GLU A 263 -8.96 -6.28 -16.69
C GLU A 263 -7.97 -5.15 -16.99
N SER A 264 -7.55 -4.41 -15.96
CA SER A 264 -6.59 -3.32 -16.08
C SER A 264 -5.84 -3.08 -14.78
N CYS A 265 -4.65 -2.45 -14.88
CA CYS A 265 -3.96 -1.86 -13.74
C CYS A 265 -3.06 -0.72 -14.24
N ILE A 266 -3.24 0.47 -13.67
CA ILE A 266 -2.51 1.68 -14.06
C ILE A 266 -2.01 2.43 -12.82
N ILE A 267 -0.98 3.24 -13.00
CA ILE A 267 -0.62 4.31 -12.07
C ILE A 267 -1.39 5.55 -12.49
N TRP A 268 -2.22 6.06 -11.59
CA TRP A 268 -3.07 7.22 -11.85
C TRP A 268 -2.22 8.48 -11.95
N GLN A 269 -2.27 9.16 -13.11
CA GLN A 269 -1.37 10.28 -13.42
C GLN A 269 -2.09 11.62 -13.63
N GLU A 270 -3.30 11.75 -13.16
CA GLU A 270 -4.01 13.03 -13.22
C GLU A 270 -3.26 14.12 -12.42
N PRO A 271 -3.27 15.39 -12.89
CA PRO A 271 -2.54 16.48 -12.23
C PRO A 271 -2.82 16.62 -10.73
N ALA A 272 -4.07 16.44 -10.32
CA ALA A 272 -4.48 16.46 -8.91
C ALA A 272 -3.79 15.37 -8.06
N GLY A 273 -3.43 14.22 -8.63
CA GLY A 273 -2.77 13.13 -7.92
C GLY A 273 -1.30 13.38 -7.59
N THR A 274 -0.66 14.33 -8.28
CA THR A 274 0.75 14.66 -8.05
C THR A 274 0.95 15.70 -6.95
N GLU A 275 -0.11 16.38 -6.54
CA GLU A 275 -0.06 17.44 -5.51
C GLU A 275 -0.52 16.94 -4.14
N ALA A 276 -1.34 15.90 -4.09
CA ALA A 276 -1.93 15.40 -2.86
C ALA A 276 -0.95 14.58 -1.99
N SER A 277 0.04 13.91 -2.60
CA SER A 277 1.06 13.08 -1.94
C SER A 277 2.33 13.08 -2.78
N ASP A 278 3.45 12.63 -2.23
CA ASP A 278 4.67 12.28 -2.96
C ASP A 278 4.55 10.89 -3.65
N HIS A 279 3.44 10.20 -3.44
CA HIS A 279 3.06 9.01 -4.20
C HIS A 279 1.92 9.30 -5.18
N ARG A 280 1.78 8.43 -6.18
CA ARG A 280 0.64 8.34 -7.08
C ARG A 280 -0.17 7.10 -6.79
N PRO A 281 -1.50 7.16 -6.83
CA PRO A 281 -2.34 5.98 -6.63
C PRO A 281 -2.12 4.94 -7.72
N VAL A 282 -2.20 3.66 -7.35
CA VAL A 282 -2.27 2.54 -8.30
C VAL A 282 -3.69 2.02 -8.31
N LEU A 283 -4.31 1.94 -9.49
CA LEU A 283 -5.71 1.56 -9.70
C LEU A 283 -5.78 0.29 -10.54
N ALA A 284 -6.53 -0.70 -10.08
CA ALA A 284 -6.86 -1.90 -10.84
C ALA A 284 -8.38 -2.05 -11.03
N GLU A 285 -8.78 -2.65 -12.13
CA GLU A 285 -10.16 -3.03 -12.42
C GLU A 285 -10.27 -4.56 -12.50
N LEU A 286 -11.31 -5.11 -11.84
CA LEU A 286 -11.54 -6.54 -11.71
C LEU A 286 -13.00 -6.87 -12.04
N ALA A 287 -13.23 -7.85 -12.90
CA ALA A 287 -14.57 -8.37 -13.24
C ALA A 287 -14.91 -9.55 -12.30
N ILE A 288 -15.52 -9.30 -11.13
CA ILE A 288 -15.75 -10.29 -10.07
C ILE A 288 -17.23 -10.66 -9.96
#